data_de78ffacf44ff75498721284c7d2aeca
#
_entry.id   de78ffacf44ff75498721284c7d2aeca
#
_cell.length_a   1.000
_cell.length_b   1.000
_cell.length_c   1.000
_cell.angle_alpha   90.00
_cell.angle_beta   90.00
_cell.angle_gamma   90.00
#
_symmetry.space_group_name_H-M   'P 1'
#
loop_
_entity.id
_entity.type
_entity.pdbx_description
1 polymer ?
#
loop_
_entity_poly.entity_id
_entity_poly.type
_entity_poly.pdbx_seq_one_letter_code
_entity_poly.pdbx_strand_id
1 'polypeptide(L)'
;MRISRVVVGWVVAALLLLACGVGSPGGDQPRRLSGQITDEVGALTGRTDEVEDAVRRLQDEAGLQLFVVFVRSFGSWSGPDWAAETAARSGLGDRDALLAVATGDRIYAYVVDEAFPLSDAQLDEVAQVAIEPALRANDWAGAVIGAADGYRAALAGQPVPRPTIVPGDPGPRPGPSASGTLVATVLVLGCLVVTVVAAVGLVVFVRRRGQRAARLAVDPHDPYPGVSTEQLSARANSLLLEVDDALRTSERELALAEADYGA
;
A
#
# COMPACT_ATOMS: atom_id res chain seq x y z
N MET A 1 -33.63 -10.12 -14.02
CA MET A 1 -32.85 -9.16 -13.20
C MET A 1 -31.79 -9.88 -12.32
N ARG A 2 -31.00 -10.82 -12.86
CA ARG A 2 -29.99 -11.61 -12.11
C ARG A 2 -28.53 -11.33 -12.54
N ILE A 3 -28.32 -10.53 -13.58
CA ILE A 3 -27.00 -10.27 -14.17
C ILE A 3 -26.15 -9.26 -13.34
N SER A 4 -26.80 -8.38 -12.56
CA SER A 4 -26.11 -7.33 -11.80
C SER A 4 -25.31 -7.84 -10.60
N ARG A 5 -25.65 -8.99 -10.02
CA ARG A 5 -24.94 -9.54 -8.83
C ARG A 5 -23.68 -10.32 -9.19
N VAL A 6 -23.64 -10.93 -10.38
CA VAL A 6 -22.48 -11.69 -10.86
C VAL A 6 -21.36 -10.75 -11.30
N VAL A 7 -21.70 -9.66 -11.99
CA VAL A 7 -20.70 -8.67 -12.44
C VAL A 7 -20.02 -7.96 -11.26
N VAL A 8 -20.76 -7.62 -10.20
CA VAL A 8 -20.19 -7.02 -8.98
C VAL A 8 -19.29 -8.01 -8.25
N GLY A 9 -19.64 -9.30 -8.21
CA GLY A 9 -18.81 -10.34 -7.61
C GLY A 9 -17.46 -10.51 -8.33
N TRP A 10 -17.45 -10.46 -9.66
CA TRP A 10 -16.22 -10.59 -10.46
C TRP A 10 -15.30 -9.36 -10.36
N VAL A 11 -15.86 -8.16 -10.26
CA VAL A 11 -15.08 -6.92 -10.08
C VAL A 11 -14.43 -6.89 -8.69
N VAL A 12 -15.14 -7.31 -7.64
CA VAL A 12 -14.58 -7.41 -6.29
C VAL A 12 -13.52 -8.51 -6.19
N ALA A 13 -13.73 -9.67 -6.84
CA ALA A 13 -12.73 -10.73 -6.89
C ALA A 13 -11.48 -10.34 -7.69
N ALA A 14 -11.63 -9.61 -8.78
CA ALA A 14 -10.50 -9.07 -9.56
C ALA A 14 -9.72 -8.00 -8.80
N LEU A 15 -10.40 -7.15 -8.00
CA LEU A 15 -9.76 -6.15 -7.12
C LEU A 15 -9.00 -6.82 -5.96
N LEU A 16 -9.51 -7.91 -5.40
CA LEU A 16 -8.84 -8.69 -4.35
C LEU A 16 -7.63 -9.45 -4.87
N LEU A 17 -7.64 -9.92 -6.13
CA LEU A 17 -6.50 -10.58 -6.77
C LEU A 17 -5.39 -9.59 -7.17
N LEU A 18 -5.71 -8.33 -7.48
CA LEU A 18 -4.71 -7.27 -7.70
C LEU A 18 -4.03 -6.80 -6.40
N ALA A 19 -4.68 -6.95 -5.25
CA ALA A 19 -4.11 -6.58 -3.95
C ALA A 19 -3.04 -7.56 -3.43
N CYS A 20 -2.97 -8.79 -3.95
CA CYS A 20 -1.96 -9.79 -3.59
C CYS A 20 -0.63 -9.66 -4.37
N GLY A 21 -0.52 -8.71 -5.30
CA GLY A 21 0.67 -8.47 -6.12
C GLY A 21 1.52 -7.28 -5.70
N VAL A 22 1.39 -6.79 -4.47
CA VAL A 22 2.32 -5.78 -3.94
C VAL A 22 3.64 -6.49 -3.66
N GLY A 23 4.54 -6.49 -4.67
CA GLY A 23 5.92 -6.87 -4.48
C GLY A 23 6.48 -6.11 -3.29
N SER A 24 7.15 -6.81 -2.38
CA SER A 24 7.84 -6.22 -1.25
C SER A 24 8.62 -5.00 -1.72
N PRO A 25 8.56 -3.86 -1.02
CA PRO A 25 9.43 -2.73 -1.33
C PRO A 25 10.87 -3.25 -1.34
N GLY A 26 11.53 -3.13 -2.50
CA GLY A 26 12.79 -3.80 -2.81
C GLY A 26 13.97 -3.23 -2.03
N GLY A 27 14.06 -3.61 -0.76
CA GLY A 27 15.23 -3.43 0.09
C GLY A 27 15.83 -4.79 0.45
N ASP A 28 17.11 -4.76 0.81
CA ASP A 28 17.82 -5.96 1.25
C ASP A 28 17.29 -6.37 2.64
N GLN A 29 16.91 -7.63 2.78
CA GLN A 29 16.39 -8.14 4.03
C GLN A 29 17.54 -8.43 5.02
N PRO A 30 17.31 -8.24 6.35
CA PRO A 30 18.24 -8.69 7.38
C PRO A 30 18.58 -10.17 7.19
N ARG A 31 19.86 -10.51 7.22
CA ARG A 31 20.34 -11.87 6.93
C ARG A 31 21.49 -12.28 7.86
N ARG A 32 21.82 -13.55 7.83
CA ARG A 32 23.04 -14.03 8.44
C ARG A 32 24.23 -13.64 7.56
N LEU A 33 25.25 -13.04 8.15
CA LEU A 33 26.49 -12.72 7.47
C LEU A 33 27.31 -13.97 7.16
N SER A 34 27.90 -14.03 5.99
CA SER A 34 28.74 -15.14 5.55
C SER A 34 30.20 -14.97 5.93
N GLY A 35 30.60 -13.78 6.33
CA GLY A 35 31.96 -13.39 6.70
C GLY A 35 31.99 -12.07 7.43
N GLN A 36 33.17 -11.64 7.82
CA GLN A 36 33.38 -10.39 8.55
C GLN A 36 33.11 -9.15 7.68
N ILE A 37 33.37 -9.26 6.36
CA ILE A 37 33.06 -8.22 5.38
C ILE A 37 32.12 -8.81 4.34
N THR A 38 30.96 -8.19 4.18
CA THR A 38 29.93 -8.53 3.19
C THR A 38 29.65 -7.29 2.34
N ASP A 39 30.15 -7.27 1.12
CA ASP A 39 29.94 -6.16 0.17
C ASP A 39 29.12 -6.62 -1.03
N GLU A 40 27.82 -6.34 -1.01
CA GLU A 40 26.89 -6.74 -2.07
C GLU A 40 26.75 -5.70 -3.18
N VAL A 41 27.33 -4.54 -2.98
CA VAL A 41 27.18 -3.39 -3.89
C VAL A 41 28.49 -2.95 -4.54
N GLY A 42 29.60 -3.61 -4.18
CA GLY A 42 30.93 -3.24 -4.67
C GLY A 42 31.46 -1.93 -4.09
N ALA A 43 31.03 -1.58 -2.88
CA ALA A 43 31.40 -0.34 -2.20
C ALA A 43 32.90 -0.25 -1.90
N LEU A 44 33.53 -1.40 -1.67
CA LEU A 44 34.96 -1.50 -1.32
C LEU A 44 35.86 -1.72 -2.54
N THR A 45 35.37 -1.59 -3.77
CA THR A 45 36.12 -1.87 -4.99
C THR A 45 37.49 -1.16 -4.98
N GLY A 46 38.58 -1.96 -5.08
CA GLY A 46 39.96 -1.49 -5.12
C GLY A 46 40.57 -1.17 -3.76
N ARG A 47 39.82 -1.28 -2.64
CA ARG A 47 40.30 -1.00 -1.28
C ARG A 47 39.96 -2.08 -0.26
N THR A 48 39.52 -3.25 -0.71
CA THR A 48 39.15 -4.37 0.16
C THR A 48 40.32 -4.79 1.06
N ASP A 49 41.51 -4.90 0.52
CA ASP A 49 42.70 -5.31 1.28
C ASP A 49 43.02 -4.33 2.44
N GLU A 50 42.84 -3.01 2.21
CA GLU A 50 43.07 -1.99 3.24
C GLU A 50 42.07 -2.15 4.39
N VAL A 51 40.80 -2.46 4.05
CA VAL A 51 39.71 -2.68 5.02
C VAL A 51 39.98 -3.97 5.80
N GLU A 52 40.33 -5.06 5.12
CA GLU A 52 40.67 -6.34 5.77
C GLU A 52 41.84 -6.18 6.75
N ASP A 53 42.86 -5.43 6.36
CA ASP A 53 44.00 -5.14 7.22
C ASP A 53 43.62 -4.31 8.46
N ALA A 54 42.74 -3.33 8.31
CA ALA A 54 42.27 -2.52 9.43
C ALA A 54 41.41 -3.33 10.41
N VAL A 55 40.51 -4.13 9.89
CA VAL A 55 39.65 -5.00 10.69
C VAL A 55 40.47 -6.08 11.41
N ARG A 56 41.47 -6.65 10.75
CA ARG A 56 42.40 -7.61 11.35
C ARG A 56 43.22 -6.97 12.48
N ARG A 57 43.79 -5.76 12.25
CA ARG A 57 44.51 -5.03 13.30
C ARG A 57 43.63 -4.77 14.53
N LEU A 58 42.35 -4.40 14.35
CA LEU A 58 41.42 -4.24 15.46
C LEU A 58 41.30 -5.52 16.27
N GLN A 59 41.15 -6.66 15.60
CA GLN A 59 41.06 -7.95 16.24
C GLN A 59 42.33 -8.34 16.99
N ASP A 60 43.49 -8.17 16.34
CA ASP A 60 44.79 -8.59 16.88
C ASP A 60 45.23 -7.70 18.07
N GLU A 61 45.00 -6.39 18.02
CA GLU A 61 45.45 -5.44 19.02
C GLU A 61 44.43 -5.16 20.13
N ALA A 62 43.12 -5.19 19.81
CA ALA A 62 42.06 -4.86 20.75
C ALA A 62 41.17 -6.06 21.12
N GLY A 63 41.27 -7.16 20.40
CA GLY A 63 40.41 -8.34 20.58
C GLY A 63 38.94 -8.06 20.27
N LEU A 64 38.63 -7.04 19.46
CA LEU A 64 37.32 -6.72 18.98
C LEU A 64 37.13 -7.16 17.54
N GLN A 65 35.97 -7.64 17.17
CA GLN A 65 35.64 -7.97 15.79
C GLN A 65 34.67 -6.93 15.22
N LEU A 66 35.03 -6.39 14.07
CA LEU A 66 34.14 -5.49 13.31
C LEU A 66 33.60 -6.25 12.12
N PHE A 67 32.30 -6.51 12.14
CA PHE A 67 31.54 -7.00 11.01
C PHE A 67 31.00 -5.83 10.20
N VAL A 68 31.09 -5.94 8.88
CA VAL A 68 30.67 -4.87 7.98
C VAL A 68 29.79 -5.43 6.90
N VAL A 69 28.69 -4.75 6.61
CA VAL A 69 27.81 -5.11 5.52
C VAL A 69 27.40 -3.88 4.71
N PHE A 70 27.65 -3.96 3.41
CA PHE A 70 27.18 -2.96 2.45
C PHE A 70 26.05 -3.55 1.64
N VAL A 71 24.91 -2.86 1.68
CA VAL A 71 23.70 -3.18 0.91
C VAL A 71 23.24 -1.94 0.14
N ARG A 72 22.33 -2.14 -0.79
CA ARG A 72 21.78 -1.00 -1.54
C ARG A 72 20.78 -0.20 -0.71
N SER A 73 19.89 -0.88 0.01
CA SER A 73 18.78 -0.26 0.73
C SER A 73 18.32 -1.14 1.88
N PHE A 74 17.99 -0.56 3.01
CA PHE A 74 17.32 -1.26 4.11
C PHE A 74 15.79 -1.44 3.85
N GLY A 75 15.27 -0.88 2.77
CA GLY A 75 13.86 -1.00 2.40
C GLY A 75 12.93 -0.33 3.40
N SER A 76 12.04 -1.11 4.00
CA SER A 76 11.09 -0.63 5.01
C SER A 76 11.63 -0.69 6.44
N TRP A 77 12.83 -1.24 6.66
CA TRP A 77 13.43 -1.32 7.98
C TRP A 77 14.08 0.01 8.37
N SER A 78 14.03 0.35 9.65
CA SER A 78 14.95 1.35 10.18
C SER A 78 16.38 0.81 10.17
N GLY A 79 17.39 1.68 10.03
CA GLY A 79 18.79 1.25 10.07
C GLY A 79 19.11 0.43 11.34
N PRO A 80 18.80 0.93 12.55
CA PRO A 80 19.03 0.20 13.80
C PRO A 80 18.34 -1.17 13.85
N ASP A 81 17.05 -1.27 13.45
CA ASP A 81 16.33 -2.55 13.49
C ASP A 81 16.90 -3.55 12.49
N TRP A 82 17.29 -3.07 11.30
CA TRP A 82 17.91 -3.92 10.28
C TRP A 82 19.26 -4.48 10.76
N ALA A 83 20.07 -3.62 11.37
CA ALA A 83 21.38 -4.01 11.91
C ALA A 83 21.23 -4.97 13.09
N ALA A 84 20.31 -4.69 14.03
CA ALA A 84 20.05 -5.55 15.19
C ALA A 84 19.58 -6.94 14.77
N GLU A 85 18.65 -7.05 13.83
CA GLU A 85 18.18 -8.33 13.31
C GLU A 85 19.29 -9.10 12.58
N THR A 86 20.14 -8.39 11.82
CA THR A 86 21.29 -8.98 11.12
C THR A 86 22.34 -9.50 12.12
N ALA A 87 22.66 -8.73 13.18
CA ALA A 87 23.55 -9.15 14.25
C ALA A 87 23.03 -10.39 14.96
N ALA A 88 21.74 -10.40 15.35
CA ALA A 88 21.09 -11.52 16.00
C ALA A 88 21.12 -12.80 15.15
N ARG A 89 20.82 -12.68 13.85
CA ARG A 89 20.88 -13.83 12.91
C ARG A 89 22.29 -14.34 12.69
N SER A 90 23.28 -13.46 12.80
CA SER A 90 24.71 -13.80 12.65
C SER A 90 25.31 -14.37 13.90
N GLY A 91 24.64 -14.23 15.05
CA GLY A 91 25.10 -14.73 16.35
C GLY A 91 26.30 -13.92 16.85
N LEU A 92 26.30 -12.60 16.62
CA LEU A 92 27.35 -11.71 17.10
C LEU A 92 27.33 -11.66 18.64
N GLY A 93 28.53 -11.61 19.24
CA GLY A 93 28.73 -11.64 20.69
C GLY A 93 29.18 -10.31 21.28
N ASP A 94 29.58 -10.36 22.55
CA ASP A 94 29.94 -9.20 23.40
C ASP A 94 31.16 -8.42 22.93
N ARG A 95 31.96 -8.99 22.05
CA ARG A 95 33.16 -8.34 21.47
C ARG A 95 33.04 -8.04 19.97
N ASP A 96 31.81 -8.19 19.46
CA ASP A 96 31.51 -8.02 18.05
C ASP A 96 30.76 -6.71 17.83
N ALA A 97 31.18 -5.91 16.87
CA ALA A 97 30.49 -4.74 16.40
C ALA A 97 30.00 -4.99 14.97
N LEU A 98 28.77 -4.58 14.64
CA LEU A 98 28.28 -4.57 13.28
C LEU A 98 28.15 -3.13 12.78
N LEU A 99 28.74 -2.84 11.63
CA LEU A 99 28.51 -1.62 10.85
C LEU A 99 27.73 -2.00 9.58
N ALA A 100 26.49 -1.59 9.50
CA ALA A 100 25.62 -1.78 8.34
C ALA A 100 25.47 -0.46 7.58
N VAL A 101 25.68 -0.48 6.27
CA VAL A 101 25.62 0.70 5.40
C VAL A 101 24.73 0.44 4.20
N ALA A 102 23.64 1.18 4.09
CA ALA A 102 22.76 1.22 2.92
C ALA A 102 23.24 2.36 1.99
N THR A 103 24.05 2.03 1.00
CA THR A 103 24.72 3.02 0.15
C THR A 103 23.77 3.83 -0.71
N GLY A 104 22.67 3.21 -1.17
CA GLY A 104 21.62 3.88 -1.94
C GLY A 104 20.74 4.78 -1.09
N ASP A 105 20.38 4.36 0.12
CA ASP A 105 19.56 5.15 1.06
C ASP A 105 20.36 6.23 1.77
N ARG A 106 21.70 6.10 1.78
CA ARG A 106 22.64 6.94 2.54
C ARG A 106 22.35 6.93 4.04
N ILE A 107 22.04 5.75 4.53
CA ILE A 107 21.78 5.46 5.93
C ILE A 107 22.83 4.45 6.39
N TYR A 108 23.29 4.62 7.61
CA TYR A 108 24.10 3.62 8.28
C TYR A 108 23.55 3.34 9.68
N ALA A 109 23.90 2.21 10.22
CA ALA A 109 23.67 1.86 11.60
C ALA A 109 24.85 1.03 12.12
N TYR A 110 25.16 1.20 13.39
CA TYR A 110 26.05 0.28 14.09
C TYR A 110 25.28 -0.38 15.24
N VAL A 111 25.65 -1.60 15.55
CA VAL A 111 25.09 -2.37 16.65
C VAL A 111 26.22 -3.11 17.37
N VAL A 112 26.18 -3.07 18.68
CA VAL A 112 27.05 -3.79 19.60
C VAL A 112 26.20 -4.45 20.68
N ASP A 113 26.72 -5.45 21.37
CA ASP A 113 26.10 -6.03 22.56
C ASP A 113 26.18 -5.08 23.75
N GLU A 114 25.26 -5.22 24.73
CA GLU A 114 25.30 -4.43 25.99
C GLU A 114 26.58 -4.61 26.79
N ALA A 115 27.25 -5.76 26.67
CA ALA A 115 28.54 -6.06 27.31
C ALA A 115 29.75 -5.60 26.49
N PHE A 116 29.55 -4.90 25.38
CA PHE A 116 30.64 -4.40 24.57
C PHE A 116 31.55 -3.46 25.37
N PRO A 117 32.89 -3.54 25.23
CA PRO A 117 33.83 -2.86 26.14
C PRO A 117 33.96 -1.34 25.93
N LEU A 118 33.19 -0.73 25.05
CA LEU A 118 33.11 0.72 24.88
C LEU A 118 31.74 1.24 25.33
N SER A 119 31.74 2.39 25.99
CA SER A 119 30.51 3.08 26.38
C SER A 119 29.83 3.74 25.16
N ASP A 120 28.52 4.01 25.29
CA ASP A 120 27.74 4.71 24.25
C ASP A 120 28.41 6.03 23.82
N ALA A 121 28.94 6.80 24.78
CA ALA A 121 29.61 8.07 24.49
C ALA A 121 30.90 7.85 23.63
N GLN A 122 31.64 6.77 23.85
CA GLN A 122 32.82 6.44 23.05
C GLN A 122 32.40 5.93 21.66
N LEU A 123 31.32 5.16 21.58
CA LEU A 123 30.77 4.71 20.28
C LEU A 123 30.29 5.90 19.46
N ASP A 124 29.57 6.83 20.07
CA ASP A 124 29.12 8.07 19.44
C ASP A 124 30.28 8.94 18.98
N GLU A 125 31.37 9.05 19.79
CA GLU A 125 32.57 9.78 19.39
C GLU A 125 33.23 9.15 18.16
N VAL A 126 33.37 7.82 18.12
CA VAL A 126 33.89 7.10 16.96
C VAL A 126 32.99 7.32 15.75
N ALA A 127 31.68 7.25 15.91
CA ALA A 127 30.74 7.50 14.81
C ALA A 127 30.91 8.91 14.23
N GLN A 128 30.94 9.93 15.09
CA GLN A 128 30.99 11.33 14.66
C GLN A 128 32.36 11.75 14.09
N VAL A 129 33.43 11.24 14.67
CA VAL A 129 34.80 11.68 14.34
C VAL A 129 35.41 10.83 13.20
N ALA A 130 35.16 9.52 13.18
CA ALA A 130 35.85 8.60 12.31
C ALA A 130 34.95 7.99 11.20
N ILE A 131 33.67 7.75 11.46
CA ILE A 131 32.79 7.07 10.49
C ILE A 131 32.06 8.08 9.60
N GLU A 132 31.30 8.98 10.19
CA GLU A 132 30.44 9.90 9.45
C GLU A 132 31.16 10.82 8.45
N PRO A 133 32.34 11.39 8.74
CA PRO A 133 33.00 12.23 7.76
C PRO A 133 33.36 11.48 6.47
N ALA A 134 33.78 10.21 6.59
CA ALA A 134 34.07 9.36 5.45
C ALA A 134 32.80 8.98 4.68
N LEU A 135 31.72 8.60 5.38
CA LEU A 135 30.42 8.31 4.75
C LEU A 135 29.86 9.51 3.99
N ARG A 136 29.97 10.73 4.54
CA ARG A 136 29.53 11.96 3.85
C ARG A 136 30.29 12.20 2.54
N ALA A 137 31.54 11.76 2.48
CA ALA A 137 32.39 11.85 1.28
C ALA A 137 32.23 10.64 0.33
N ASN A 138 31.34 9.71 0.64
CA ASN A 138 31.18 8.41 -0.05
C ASN A 138 32.45 7.55 0.01
N ASP A 139 33.31 7.80 0.97
CA ASP A 139 34.48 6.97 1.24
C ASP A 139 34.09 5.78 2.13
N TRP A 140 33.51 4.77 1.49
CA TRP A 140 32.98 3.60 2.19
C TRP A 140 34.11 2.82 2.90
N ALA A 141 35.25 2.63 2.23
CA ALA A 141 36.41 1.98 2.81
C ALA A 141 36.99 2.80 3.97
N GLY A 142 37.09 4.13 3.79
CA GLY A 142 37.56 5.03 4.84
C GLY A 142 36.66 5.03 6.08
N ALA A 143 35.36 4.84 5.91
CA ALA A 143 34.45 4.70 7.03
C ALA A 143 34.71 3.44 7.87
N VAL A 144 34.97 2.31 7.24
CA VAL A 144 35.32 1.06 7.93
C VAL A 144 36.70 1.15 8.61
N ILE A 145 37.68 1.66 7.90
CA ILE A 145 39.04 1.88 8.46
C ILE A 145 38.96 2.83 9.66
N GLY A 146 38.19 3.92 9.51
CA GLY A 146 37.95 4.86 10.60
C GLY A 146 37.26 4.23 11.82
N ALA A 147 36.25 3.38 11.59
CA ALA A 147 35.61 2.63 12.65
C ALA A 147 36.60 1.72 13.40
N ALA A 148 37.37 0.93 12.67
CA ALA A 148 38.35 0.01 13.24
C ALA A 148 39.44 0.76 14.06
N ASP A 149 40.02 1.81 13.49
CA ASP A 149 41.02 2.62 14.17
C ASP A 149 40.43 3.40 15.36
N GLY A 150 39.19 3.89 15.21
CA GLY A 150 38.45 4.58 16.26
C GLY A 150 38.15 3.71 17.46
N TYR A 151 37.62 2.49 17.24
CA TYR A 151 37.36 1.54 18.34
C TYR A 151 38.64 1.15 19.05
N ARG A 152 39.73 0.92 18.33
CA ARG A 152 41.02 0.61 18.91
C ARG A 152 41.56 1.77 19.78
N ALA A 153 41.47 3.01 19.27
CA ALA A 153 41.89 4.19 20.01
C ALA A 153 41.03 4.42 21.27
N ALA A 154 39.71 4.31 21.14
CA ALA A 154 38.77 4.49 22.24
C ALA A 154 39.01 3.46 23.35
N LEU A 155 39.24 2.18 23.00
CA LEU A 155 39.53 1.14 23.97
C LEU A 155 40.89 1.39 24.68
N ALA A 156 41.87 1.96 23.97
CA ALA A 156 43.16 2.35 24.55
C ALA A 156 43.10 3.67 25.36
N GLY A 157 41.91 4.31 25.48
CA GLY A 157 41.77 5.61 26.10
C GLY A 157 42.46 6.76 25.35
N GLN A 158 42.65 6.59 24.07
CA GLN A 158 43.30 7.57 23.18
C GLN A 158 42.23 8.36 22.42
N PRO A 159 42.53 9.59 21.99
CA PRO A 159 41.64 10.36 21.14
C PRO A 159 41.32 9.63 19.83
N VAL A 160 40.06 9.64 19.39
CA VAL A 160 39.63 9.02 18.14
C VAL A 160 40.32 9.73 16.95
N PRO A 161 41.04 8.99 16.10
CA PRO A 161 41.70 9.59 14.95
C PRO A 161 40.70 9.96 13.87
N ARG A 162 40.95 11.07 13.18
CA ARG A 162 40.17 11.42 12.00
C ARG A 162 40.65 10.57 10.81
N PRO A 163 39.72 10.03 10.02
CA PRO A 163 40.06 9.23 8.86
C PRO A 163 40.74 10.10 7.78
N THR A 164 41.67 9.52 7.03
CA THR A 164 42.11 10.09 5.76
C THR A 164 41.04 9.82 4.72
N ILE A 165 40.36 10.86 4.27
CA ILE A 165 39.19 10.73 3.37
C ILE A 165 39.69 10.64 1.93
N VAL A 166 39.26 9.58 1.24
CA VAL A 166 39.42 9.41 -0.21
C VAL A 166 38.02 9.48 -0.81
N PRO A 167 37.56 10.64 -1.34
CA PRO A 167 36.22 10.79 -1.82
C PRO A 167 35.84 9.74 -2.87
N GLY A 168 34.78 8.98 -2.62
CA GLY A 168 34.27 7.99 -3.54
C GLY A 168 33.21 8.54 -4.49
N ASP A 169 32.81 7.71 -5.44
CA ASP A 169 31.69 8.04 -6.32
C ASP A 169 30.38 8.05 -5.50
N PRO A 170 29.57 9.10 -5.62
CA PRO A 170 28.27 9.16 -4.94
C PRO A 170 27.28 8.06 -5.34
N GLY A 171 27.62 7.25 -6.34
CA GLY A 171 26.74 6.21 -6.87
C GLY A 171 25.46 6.77 -7.51
N PRO A 172 24.67 5.96 -8.17
CA PRO A 172 23.38 6.39 -8.67
C PRO A 172 22.47 6.79 -7.50
N ARG A 173 22.04 8.05 -7.48
CA ARG A 173 21.01 8.49 -6.51
C ARG A 173 19.80 7.59 -6.64
N PRO A 174 19.14 7.23 -5.53
CA PRO A 174 17.84 6.59 -5.61
C PRO A 174 16.93 7.50 -6.45
N GLY A 175 16.66 7.12 -7.68
CA GLY A 175 15.56 7.73 -8.43
C GLY A 175 14.27 7.52 -7.62
N PRO A 176 13.22 8.33 -7.82
CA PRO A 176 11.94 8.06 -7.18
C PRO A 176 11.62 6.60 -7.44
N SER A 177 11.55 5.82 -6.35
CA SER A 177 11.39 4.37 -6.44
C SER A 177 10.20 4.09 -7.34
N ALA A 178 10.39 3.32 -8.41
CA ALA A 178 9.33 2.97 -9.36
C ALA A 178 8.09 2.39 -8.63
N SER A 179 8.29 1.85 -7.44
CA SER A 179 7.25 1.41 -6.51
C SER A 179 6.34 2.56 -6.04
N GLY A 180 6.91 3.73 -5.73
CA GLY A 180 6.11 4.91 -5.35
C GLY A 180 5.27 5.44 -6.51
N THR A 181 5.82 5.42 -7.71
CA THR A 181 5.12 5.87 -8.92
C THR A 181 4.01 4.88 -9.32
N LEU A 182 4.24 3.58 -9.22
CA LEU A 182 3.22 2.56 -9.50
C LEU A 182 2.09 2.59 -8.47
N VAL A 183 2.39 2.71 -7.18
CA VAL A 183 1.36 2.83 -6.13
C VAL A 183 0.56 4.12 -6.30
N ALA A 184 1.20 5.25 -6.58
CA ALA A 184 0.50 6.50 -6.86
C ALA A 184 -0.37 6.40 -8.11
N THR A 185 0.12 5.77 -9.18
CA THR A 185 -0.64 5.58 -10.43
C THR A 185 -1.83 4.64 -10.22
N VAL A 186 -1.66 3.54 -9.48
CA VAL A 186 -2.75 2.60 -9.16
C VAL A 186 -3.80 3.25 -8.27
N LEU A 187 -3.39 4.06 -7.27
CA LEU A 187 -4.32 4.81 -6.42
C LEU A 187 -5.11 5.86 -7.23
N VAL A 188 -4.45 6.61 -8.12
CA VAL A 188 -5.12 7.61 -8.97
C VAL A 188 -6.09 6.92 -9.94
N LEU A 189 -5.69 5.83 -10.60
CA LEU A 189 -6.57 5.05 -11.48
C LEU A 189 -7.72 4.42 -10.70
N GLY A 190 -7.46 3.89 -9.50
CA GLY A 190 -8.49 3.35 -8.62
C GLY A 190 -9.52 4.39 -8.19
N CYS A 191 -9.09 5.58 -7.78
CA CYS A 191 -9.98 6.70 -7.47
C CYS A 191 -10.79 7.14 -8.70
N LEU A 192 -10.19 7.16 -9.89
CA LEU A 192 -10.85 7.53 -11.14
C LEU A 192 -11.94 6.52 -11.53
N VAL A 193 -11.67 5.23 -11.37
CA VAL A 193 -12.66 4.17 -11.59
C VAL A 193 -13.82 4.28 -10.59
N VAL A 194 -13.53 4.51 -9.31
CA VAL A 194 -14.57 4.68 -8.28
C VAL A 194 -15.44 5.91 -8.56
N THR A 195 -14.85 7.03 -8.97
CA THR A 195 -15.62 8.24 -9.31
C THR A 195 -16.48 8.04 -10.55
N VAL A 196 -16.00 7.34 -11.58
CA VAL A 196 -16.79 7.02 -12.78
C VAL A 196 -17.95 6.08 -12.43
N VAL A 197 -17.71 5.04 -11.63
CA VAL A 197 -18.79 4.12 -11.19
C VAL A 197 -19.82 4.84 -10.34
N ALA A 198 -19.40 5.74 -9.44
CA ALA A 198 -20.32 6.56 -8.64
C ALA A 198 -21.15 7.51 -9.51
N ALA A 199 -20.52 8.16 -10.50
CA ALA A 199 -21.22 9.04 -11.43
C ALA A 199 -22.26 8.30 -12.29
N VAL A 200 -21.89 7.15 -12.85
CA VAL A 200 -22.82 6.29 -13.61
C VAL A 200 -23.96 5.80 -12.71
N GLY A 201 -23.66 5.38 -11.48
CA GLY A 201 -24.65 4.98 -10.50
C GLY A 201 -25.64 6.09 -10.17
N LEU A 202 -25.14 7.32 -9.99
CA LEU A 202 -25.97 8.51 -9.74
C LEU A 202 -26.87 8.84 -10.95
N VAL A 203 -26.34 8.79 -12.16
CA VAL A 203 -27.13 9.04 -13.38
C VAL A 203 -28.23 8.00 -13.55
N VAL A 204 -27.93 6.71 -13.32
CA VAL A 204 -28.93 5.63 -13.38
C VAL A 204 -29.98 5.80 -12.26
N PHE A 205 -29.57 6.20 -11.06
CA PHE A 205 -30.46 6.45 -9.95
C PHE A 205 -31.41 7.62 -10.22
N VAL A 206 -30.88 8.75 -10.72
CA VAL A 206 -31.69 9.93 -11.07
C VAL A 206 -32.66 9.61 -12.20
N ARG A 207 -32.21 8.90 -13.26
CA ARG A 207 -33.11 8.45 -14.35
C ARG A 207 -34.22 7.53 -13.87
N ARG A 208 -33.90 6.56 -12.98
CA ARG A 208 -34.90 5.68 -12.39
C ARG A 208 -35.87 6.42 -11.49
N ARG A 209 -35.42 7.44 -10.76
CA ARG A 209 -36.29 8.29 -9.92
C ARG A 209 -37.19 9.18 -10.77
N GLY A 210 -36.67 9.74 -11.87
CA GLY A 210 -37.46 10.53 -12.84
C GLY A 210 -38.54 9.70 -13.52
N GLN A 211 -38.28 8.43 -13.89
CA GLN A 211 -39.26 7.53 -14.48
C GLN A 211 -40.38 7.11 -13.50
N ARG A 212 -40.05 7.04 -12.20
CA ARG A 212 -41.08 6.80 -11.17
C ARG A 212 -41.94 8.01 -10.91
N ALA A 213 -41.39 9.21 -10.95
CA ALA A 213 -42.14 10.45 -10.83
C ALA A 213 -43.04 10.69 -12.05
N ALA A 214 -42.59 10.33 -13.26
CA ALA A 214 -43.39 10.44 -14.48
C ALA A 214 -44.58 9.44 -14.52
N ARG A 215 -44.52 8.33 -13.80
CA ARG A 215 -45.65 7.37 -13.68
C ARG A 215 -46.68 7.78 -12.63
N LEU A 216 -46.38 8.78 -11.82
CA LEU A 216 -47.32 9.34 -10.81
C LEU A 216 -47.87 10.71 -11.25
N ALA A 217 -47.50 11.21 -12.43
CA ALA A 217 -48.11 12.40 -13.02
C ALA A 217 -49.52 11.97 -13.52
N VAL A 218 -50.53 12.29 -12.75
CA VAL A 218 -51.92 12.17 -13.14
C VAL A 218 -52.13 13.07 -14.35
N ASP A 219 -52.59 12.51 -15.47
CA ASP A 219 -52.98 13.29 -16.66
C ASP A 219 -54.09 14.26 -16.24
N PRO A 220 -53.94 15.59 -16.41
CA PRO A 220 -54.99 16.55 -16.05
C PRO A 220 -56.29 16.37 -16.82
N HIS A 221 -56.29 15.55 -17.89
CA HIS A 221 -57.44 15.21 -18.70
C HIS A 221 -58.01 13.82 -18.44
N ASP A 222 -57.49 13.09 -17.47
CA ASP A 222 -58.04 11.81 -17.07
C ASP A 222 -59.32 12.06 -16.21
N PRO A 223 -60.52 11.73 -16.72
CA PRO A 223 -61.77 11.94 -15.98
C PRO A 223 -61.92 11.01 -14.77
N TYR A 224 -61.04 10.00 -14.62
CA TYR A 224 -61.07 9.04 -13.52
C TYR A 224 -59.68 8.85 -12.87
N PRO A 225 -59.10 9.89 -12.25
CA PRO A 225 -57.76 9.82 -11.71
C PRO A 225 -57.66 8.80 -10.59
N GLY A 226 -56.74 7.84 -10.75
CA GLY A 226 -56.42 6.83 -9.75
C GLY A 226 -57.24 5.53 -9.80
N VAL A 227 -58.12 5.39 -10.78
CA VAL A 227 -58.86 4.15 -11.01
C VAL A 227 -58.13 3.29 -12.04
N SER A 228 -57.86 2.02 -11.74
CA SER A 228 -57.21 1.13 -12.70
C SER A 228 -58.12 0.81 -13.89
N THR A 229 -57.53 0.54 -15.07
CA THR A 229 -58.25 0.14 -16.27
C THR A 229 -59.13 -1.08 -16.06
N GLU A 230 -58.75 -2.00 -15.19
CA GLU A 230 -59.50 -3.18 -14.79
C GLU A 230 -60.74 -2.80 -13.97
N GLN A 231 -60.60 -1.86 -13.05
CA GLN A 231 -61.74 -1.34 -12.26
C GLN A 231 -62.74 -0.57 -13.11
N LEU A 232 -62.25 0.20 -14.09
CA LEU A 232 -63.09 0.91 -15.05
C LEU A 232 -63.85 -0.07 -15.96
N SER A 233 -63.18 -1.11 -16.47
CA SER A 233 -63.83 -2.12 -17.30
C SER A 233 -64.86 -2.95 -16.52
N ALA A 234 -64.58 -3.30 -15.26
CA ALA A 234 -65.54 -3.97 -14.39
C ALA A 234 -66.81 -3.12 -14.12
N ARG A 235 -66.58 -1.82 -13.88
CA ARG A 235 -67.70 -0.87 -13.65
C ARG A 235 -68.50 -0.62 -14.92
N ALA A 236 -67.87 -0.52 -16.09
CA ALA A 236 -68.59 -0.42 -17.37
C ALA A 236 -69.40 -1.66 -17.66
N ASN A 237 -68.86 -2.86 -17.42
CA ASN A 237 -69.60 -4.10 -17.61
C ASN A 237 -70.80 -4.23 -16.65
N SER A 238 -70.70 -3.80 -15.39
CA SER A 238 -71.85 -3.83 -14.45
C SER A 238 -72.93 -2.87 -14.87
N LEU A 239 -72.59 -1.67 -15.36
CA LEU A 239 -73.55 -0.70 -15.89
C LEU A 239 -74.22 -1.20 -17.18
N LEU A 240 -73.51 -1.87 -18.06
CA LEU A 240 -74.09 -2.49 -19.26
C LEU A 240 -75.08 -3.58 -18.92
N LEU A 241 -74.77 -4.43 -17.93
CA LEU A 241 -75.71 -5.45 -17.45
C LEU A 241 -76.99 -4.86 -16.81
N GLU A 242 -76.83 -3.76 -16.05
CA GLU A 242 -77.94 -3.06 -15.43
C GLU A 242 -78.87 -2.42 -16.50
N VAL A 243 -78.31 -1.85 -17.55
CA VAL A 243 -79.03 -1.29 -18.70
C VAL A 243 -79.77 -2.41 -19.48
N ASP A 244 -79.13 -3.57 -19.72
CA ASP A 244 -79.67 -4.69 -20.41
C ASP A 244 -80.92 -5.28 -19.63
N ASP A 245 -80.78 -5.35 -18.29
CA ASP A 245 -81.87 -5.85 -17.42
C ASP A 245 -83.05 -4.86 -17.34
N ALA A 246 -82.71 -3.52 -17.34
CA ALA A 246 -83.78 -2.49 -17.41
C ALA A 246 -84.47 -2.51 -18.75
N LEU A 247 -83.80 -2.72 -19.86
CA LEU A 247 -84.40 -2.86 -21.19
C LEU A 247 -85.33 -4.06 -21.26
N ARG A 248 -84.87 -5.21 -20.77
CA ARG A 248 -85.73 -6.42 -20.72
C ARG A 248 -86.91 -6.29 -19.85
N THR A 249 -86.81 -5.55 -18.76
CA THR A 249 -87.96 -5.26 -17.89
C THR A 249 -88.98 -4.36 -18.60
N SER A 250 -88.49 -3.31 -19.27
CA SER A 250 -89.32 -2.41 -20.04
C SER A 250 -90.01 -3.11 -21.21
N GLU A 251 -89.32 -4.01 -21.93
CA GLU A 251 -89.92 -4.84 -22.99
C GLU A 251 -91.00 -5.77 -22.45
N ARG A 252 -90.85 -6.33 -21.26
CA ARG A 252 -91.87 -7.17 -20.62
C ARG A 252 -93.09 -6.34 -20.20
N GLU A 253 -92.82 -5.15 -19.62
CA GLU A 253 -93.92 -4.25 -19.25
C GLU A 253 -94.69 -3.78 -20.50
N LEU A 254 -94.02 -3.51 -21.60
CA LEU A 254 -94.65 -3.15 -22.85
C LEU A 254 -95.43 -4.29 -23.44
N ALA A 255 -94.91 -5.51 -23.43
CA ALA A 255 -95.66 -6.71 -23.87
C ALA A 255 -96.91 -7.02 -22.99
N LEU A 256 -96.83 -6.78 -21.68
CA LEU A 256 -97.97 -6.89 -20.79
C LEU A 256 -99.00 -5.81 -21.07
N ALA A 257 -98.59 -4.56 -21.32
CA ALA A 257 -99.50 -3.47 -21.67
C ALA A 257 -100.15 -3.71 -23.03
N GLU A 258 -99.41 -4.24 -24.02
CA GLU A 258 -100.03 -4.67 -25.31
C GLU A 258 -101.03 -5.79 -25.14
N ALA A 259 -100.82 -6.73 -24.21
CA ALA A 259 -101.70 -7.80 -23.92
C ALA A 259 -103.02 -7.32 -23.21
N ASP A 260 -102.91 -6.30 -22.32
CA ASP A 260 -104.04 -5.77 -21.57
C ASP A 260 -104.84 -4.70 -22.34
N TYR A 261 -104.24 -3.96 -23.25
CA TYR A 261 -104.86 -2.83 -23.92
C TYR A 261 -104.97 -2.98 -25.46
N GLY A 262 -104.43 -4.05 -26.02
CA GLY A 262 -104.38 -4.31 -27.46
C GLY A 262 -105.53 -5.15 -28.01
N ALA A 263 -106.71 -5.15 -27.39
CA ALA A 263 -107.88 -5.85 -27.88
C ALA A 263 -108.90 -4.86 -28.45
#